data_d09767c3e66aaeb81216b847a51a31df
#
_entry.id   d09767c3e66aaeb81216b847a51a31df
#
_cell.length_a   1.000
_cell.length_b   1.000
_cell.length_c   1.000
_cell.angle_alpha   90.00
_cell.angle_beta   90.00
_cell.angle_gamma   90.00
#
_symmetry.space_group_name_H-M   'P 1'
#
loop_
_entity.id
_entity.type
_entity.pdbx_description
1 polymer ?
#
loop_
_entity_poly.entity_id
_entity_poly.type
_entity_poly.pdbx_seq_one_letter_code
_entity_poly.pdbx_strand_id
1 'polypeptide(L)'
;LQSIAFGALASIGGKITEIGSSMLSSFTVQPLIDGMKEYELQLNSVQTILANTAQKGETIQTVNAALDQLNTYADQTIYNFGEMTSNIGKFTAAGIGLDDSVASIKGLANWAAVAGANSEATSRAMYQLSQAMAAGTVKLQDWMSLENAGIATKQFQDQLIQTAKIHGKSVDEMIAKDGSFRLSLQEGWLTQEIMMETLKQMAGEYSDEQ
;
A
#
# COMPACT_ATOMS: atom_id res chain seq x y z
N LEU A 1 32.17 -4.06 2.13
CA LEU A 1 30.70 -4.16 2.07
C LEU A 1 30.06 -3.06 1.23
N GLN A 2 30.60 -1.81 1.23
CA GLN A 2 30.09 -0.71 0.39
C GLN A 2 30.34 -0.91 -1.11
N SER A 3 31.42 -1.56 -1.51
CA SER A 3 31.76 -1.79 -2.94
C SER A 3 30.85 -2.81 -3.63
N ILE A 4 30.23 -3.74 -2.91
CA ILE A 4 29.32 -4.74 -3.47
C ILE A 4 27.94 -4.10 -3.76
N ALA A 5 27.49 -3.16 -2.93
CA ALA A 5 26.24 -2.44 -3.14
C ALA A 5 26.28 -1.54 -4.38
N PHE A 6 27.42 -0.88 -4.64
CA PHE A 6 27.61 -0.02 -5.84
C PHE A 6 27.67 -0.83 -7.13
N GLY A 7 28.26 -2.02 -7.13
CA GLY A 7 28.31 -2.91 -8.29
C GLY A 7 26.93 -3.45 -8.68
N ALA A 8 26.11 -3.78 -7.70
CA ALA A 8 24.73 -4.21 -7.91
C ALA A 8 23.83 -3.11 -8.47
N LEU A 9 23.99 -1.87 -7.97
CA LEU A 9 23.26 -0.69 -8.47
C LEU A 9 23.64 -0.31 -9.91
N ALA A 10 24.93 -0.44 -10.30
CA ALA A 10 25.37 -0.16 -11.66
C ALA A 10 24.87 -1.20 -12.68
N SER A 11 24.75 -2.47 -12.29
CA SER A 11 24.17 -3.54 -13.14
C SER A 11 22.66 -3.42 -13.29
N ILE A 12 21.98 -2.84 -12.30
CA ILE A 12 20.55 -2.53 -12.31
C ILE A 12 20.28 -1.36 -13.26
N GLY A 13 21.12 -0.33 -13.26
CA GLY A 13 20.96 0.84 -14.14
C GLY A 13 20.97 0.50 -15.65
N GLY A 14 21.77 -0.47 -16.08
CA GLY A 14 21.79 -0.94 -17.47
C GLY A 14 20.55 -1.74 -17.90
N LYS A 15 19.91 -2.45 -16.98
CA LYS A 15 18.69 -3.23 -17.26
C LYS A 15 17.42 -2.38 -17.15
N ILE A 16 17.44 -1.30 -16.39
CA ILE A 16 16.32 -0.37 -16.23
C ILE A 16 16.01 0.36 -17.55
N THR A 17 17.00 0.64 -18.40
CA THR A 17 16.79 1.20 -19.75
C THR A 17 16.07 0.24 -20.69
N GLU A 18 16.25 -1.06 -20.55
CA GLU A 18 15.52 -2.09 -21.32
C GLU A 18 14.07 -2.25 -20.86
N ILE A 19 13.83 -2.14 -19.55
CA ILE A 19 12.50 -2.24 -18.95
C ILE A 19 11.67 -0.99 -19.20
N GLY A 20 12.31 0.19 -19.21
CA GLY A 20 11.67 1.45 -19.57
C GLY A 20 11.07 1.42 -20.98
N SER A 21 11.68 0.70 -21.93
CA SER A 21 11.14 0.56 -23.28
C SER A 21 9.94 -0.39 -23.37
N SER A 22 9.83 -1.40 -22.51
CA SER A 22 8.69 -2.31 -22.48
C SER A 22 7.49 -1.71 -21.75
N MET A 23 7.71 -0.91 -20.69
CA MET A 23 6.67 -0.13 -20.04
C MET A 23 6.14 1.00 -20.94
N LEU A 24 7.01 1.66 -21.72
CA LEU A 24 6.59 2.69 -22.68
C LEU A 24 5.66 2.16 -23.78
N SER A 25 5.72 0.87 -24.12
CA SER A 25 4.84 0.27 -25.13
C SER A 25 3.41 0.03 -24.65
N SER A 26 3.20 -0.02 -23.34
CA SER A 26 1.85 -0.16 -22.73
C SER A 26 1.18 1.19 -22.44
N PHE A 27 1.93 2.30 -22.47
CA PHE A 27 1.38 3.65 -22.31
C PHE A 27 1.03 4.25 -23.67
N THR A 28 -0.20 4.11 -24.10
CA THR A 28 -0.75 4.81 -25.27
C THR A 28 -0.83 6.31 -25.00
N VAL A 29 0.13 7.01 -25.58
CA VAL A 29 0.06 8.40 -26.07
C VAL A 29 -0.71 9.41 -25.20
N GLN A 30 -0.05 9.99 -24.21
CA GLN A 30 -0.35 11.32 -23.71
C GLN A 30 0.88 12.25 -23.85
N PRO A 31 0.71 13.59 -23.91
CA PRO A 31 1.72 14.46 -24.48
C PRO A 31 3.08 14.44 -23.75
N LEU A 32 4.14 14.46 -24.52
CA LEU A 32 5.56 14.21 -24.22
C LEU A 32 6.19 14.93 -23.01
N ILE A 33 5.57 15.93 -22.43
CA ILE A 33 6.15 16.72 -21.33
C ILE A 33 5.71 16.22 -19.94
N ASP A 34 4.48 15.77 -19.79
CA ASP A 34 4.01 15.14 -18.53
C ASP A 34 4.52 13.71 -18.42
N GLY A 35 4.65 12.99 -19.54
CA GLY A 35 5.16 11.63 -19.60
C GLY A 35 6.60 11.45 -19.09
N MET A 36 7.47 12.46 -19.20
CA MET A 36 8.84 12.35 -18.69
C MET A 36 8.91 12.41 -17.16
N LYS A 37 8.11 13.25 -16.52
CA LYS A 37 8.06 13.34 -15.05
C LYS A 37 7.43 12.09 -14.44
N GLU A 38 6.40 11.58 -15.07
CA GLU A 38 5.71 10.36 -14.64
C GLU A 38 6.61 9.13 -14.81
N TYR A 39 7.38 9.07 -15.89
CA TYR A 39 8.39 8.05 -16.13
C TYR A 39 9.52 8.07 -15.10
N GLU A 40 10.08 9.25 -14.77
CA GLU A 40 11.11 9.38 -13.73
C GLU A 40 10.57 8.97 -12.34
N LEU A 41 9.34 9.33 -12.02
CA LEU A 41 8.69 8.92 -10.77
C LEU A 41 8.50 7.40 -10.69
N GLN A 42 8.13 6.77 -11.78
CA GLN A 42 7.97 5.31 -11.84
C GLN A 42 9.30 4.58 -11.73
N LEU A 43 10.35 5.05 -12.43
CA LEU A 43 11.69 4.48 -12.29
C LEU A 43 12.21 4.57 -10.86
N ASN A 44 12.04 5.73 -10.22
CA ASN A 44 12.45 5.93 -8.83
C ASN A 44 11.65 5.02 -7.87
N SER A 45 10.36 4.84 -8.14
CA SER A 45 9.51 3.96 -7.34
C SER A 45 9.92 2.48 -7.48
N VAL A 46 10.18 2.00 -8.69
CA VAL A 46 10.68 0.63 -8.93
C VAL A 46 12.02 0.41 -8.23
N GLN A 47 12.94 1.35 -8.33
CA GLN A 47 14.23 1.27 -7.65
C GLN A 47 14.08 1.23 -6.13
N THR A 48 13.20 2.06 -5.58
CA THR A 48 12.92 2.11 -4.15
C THR A 48 12.30 0.80 -3.67
N ILE A 49 11.30 0.28 -4.38
CA ILE A 49 10.66 -1.00 -4.05
C ILE A 49 11.69 -2.12 -4.08
N LEU A 50 12.48 -2.22 -5.14
CA LEU A 50 13.50 -3.24 -5.28
C LEU A 50 14.57 -3.14 -4.19
N ALA A 51 15.04 -1.93 -3.86
CA ALA A 51 16.01 -1.71 -2.78
C ALA A 51 15.48 -2.21 -1.43
N ASN A 52 14.18 -2.04 -1.17
CA ASN A 52 13.55 -2.46 0.08
C ASN A 52 13.25 -3.97 0.12
N THR A 53 13.07 -4.64 -1.02
CA THR A 53 12.55 -6.00 -1.10
C THR A 53 13.56 -7.02 -1.64
N ALA A 54 14.67 -6.59 -2.24
CA ALA A 54 15.69 -7.48 -2.82
C ALA A 54 16.25 -8.49 -1.80
N GLN A 55 16.41 -8.10 -0.53
CA GLN A 55 16.87 -9.00 0.54
C GLN A 55 15.84 -10.10 0.88
N LYS A 56 14.58 -9.92 0.47
CA LYS A 56 13.49 -10.90 0.61
C LYS A 56 13.35 -11.79 -0.62
N GLY A 57 14.25 -11.66 -1.60
CA GLY A 57 14.27 -12.48 -2.81
C GLY A 57 13.52 -11.85 -3.99
N GLU A 58 12.99 -10.64 -3.84
CA GLU A 58 12.33 -9.96 -4.95
C GLU A 58 13.31 -9.55 -6.04
N THR A 59 12.86 -9.68 -7.27
CA THR A 59 13.60 -9.35 -8.48
C THR A 59 12.89 -8.21 -9.23
N ILE A 60 13.54 -7.65 -10.21
CA ILE A 60 12.94 -6.67 -11.12
C ILE A 60 11.68 -7.25 -11.81
N GLN A 61 11.70 -8.54 -12.14
CA GLN A 61 10.58 -9.22 -12.78
C GLN A 61 9.37 -9.33 -11.84
N THR A 62 9.58 -9.68 -10.58
CA THR A 62 8.50 -9.76 -9.59
C THR A 62 7.94 -8.38 -9.27
N VAL A 63 8.78 -7.36 -9.13
CA VAL A 63 8.34 -5.97 -8.94
C VAL A 63 7.52 -5.48 -10.14
N ASN A 64 7.96 -5.73 -11.36
CA ASN A 64 7.20 -5.35 -12.55
C ASN A 64 5.86 -6.06 -12.64
N ALA A 65 5.80 -7.37 -12.37
CA ALA A 65 4.54 -8.11 -12.37
C ALA A 65 3.54 -7.56 -11.33
N ALA A 66 4.02 -7.18 -10.14
CA ALA A 66 3.21 -6.56 -9.11
C ALA A 66 2.69 -5.17 -9.55
N LEU A 67 3.52 -4.38 -10.21
CA LEU A 67 3.13 -3.06 -10.73
C LEU A 67 2.17 -3.16 -11.93
N ASP A 68 2.30 -4.18 -12.78
CA ASP A 68 1.36 -4.45 -13.88
C ASP A 68 -0.05 -4.78 -13.36
N GLN A 69 -0.13 -5.57 -12.28
CA GLN A 69 -1.41 -5.83 -11.60
C GLN A 69 -2.00 -4.54 -11.02
N LEU A 70 -1.17 -3.69 -10.43
CA LEU A 70 -1.62 -2.42 -9.87
C LEU A 70 -2.05 -1.44 -10.96
N ASN A 71 -1.35 -1.41 -12.09
CA ASN A 71 -1.73 -0.60 -13.24
C ASN A 71 -3.10 -1.01 -13.79
N THR A 72 -3.33 -2.32 -13.96
CA THR A 72 -4.62 -2.85 -14.37
C THR A 72 -5.73 -2.44 -13.40
N TYR A 73 -5.47 -2.49 -12.09
CA TYR A 73 -6.40 -2.03 -11.08
C TYR A 73 -6.64 -0.52 -11.15
N ALA A 74 -5.61 0.29 -11.35
CA ALA A 74 -5.72 1.75 -11.48
C ALA A 74 -6.56 2.16 -12.69
N ASP A 75 -6.42 1.46 -13.82
CA ASP A 75 -7.20 1.69 -15.05
C ASP A 75 -8.71 1.43 -14.86
N GLN A 76 -9.07 0.59 -13.89
CA GLN A 76 -10.45 0.24 -13.56
C GLN A 76 -11.05 1.11 -12.45
N THR A 77 -10.25 2.00 -11.85
CA THR A 77 -10.64 2.78 -10.67
C THR A 77 -10.35 4.27 -10.87
N ILE A 78 -10.73 5.07 -9.87
CA ILE A 78 -10.44 6.53 -9.84
C ILE A 78 -9.02 6.84 -9.34
N TYR A 79 -8.24 5.82 -8.97
CA TYR A 79 -6.94 6.00 -8.33
C TYR A 79 -5.81 6.13 -9.35
N ASN A 80 -4.86 7.02 -9.08
CA ASN A 80 -3.70 7.24 -9.92
C ASN A 80 -2.63 6.17 -9.67
N PHE A 81 -2.19 5.50 -10.74
CA PHE A 81 -1.16 4.47 -10.69
C PHE A 81 0.15 4.96 -10.05
N GLY A 82 0.60 6.18 -10.38
CA GLY A 82 1.83 6.75 -9.83
C GLY A 82 1.74 6.96 -8.31
N GLU A 83 0.61 7.44 -7.79
CA GLU A 83 0.38 7.60 -6.35
C GLU A 83 0.34 6.24 -5.65
N MET A 84 -0.34 5.26 -6.22
CA MET A 84 -0.39 3.89 -5.69
C MET A 84 1.01 3.26 -5.65
N THR A 85 1.79 3.37 -6.72
CA THR A 85 3.17 2.85 -6.81
C THR A 85 4.08 3.53 -5.79
N SER A 86 3.99 4.85 -5.62
CA SER A 86 4.72 5.59 -4.60
C SER A 86 4.40 5.09 -3.19
N ASN A 87 3.15 4.75 -2.93
CA ASN A 87 2.74 4.20 -1.63
C ASN A 87 3.24 2.77 -1.42
N ILE A 88 3.35 1.92 -2.46
CA ILE A 88 4.04 0.62 -2.35
C ILE A 88 5.48 0.81 -1.86
N GLY A 89 6.22 1.77 -2.42
CA GLY A 89 7.57 2.09 -1.95
C GLY A 89 7.63 2.41 -0.46
N LYS A 90 6.62 3.08 0.09
CA LYS A 90 6.52 3.40 1.52
C LYS A 90 6.17 2.18 2.37
N PHE A 91 5.25 1.33 1.92
CA PHE A 91 4.90 0.09 2.61
C PHE A 91 6.08 -0.88 2.64
N THR A 92 6.79 -1.04 1.53
CA THR A 92 8.00 -1.88 1.48
C THR A 92 9.14 -1.32 2.32
N ALA A 93 9.31 0.02 2.39
CA ALA A 93 10.24 0.67 3.31
C ALA A 93 9.88 0.44 4.78
N ALA A 94 8.59 0.26 5.09
CA ALA A 94 8.10 -0.15 6.40
C ALA A 94 8.34 -1.65 6.72
N GLY A 95 9.01 -2.39 5.82
CA GLY A 95 9.31 -3.80 5.99
C GLY A 95 8.21 -4.75 5.55
N ILE A 96 7.12 -4.25 4.95
CA ILE A 96 6.04 -5.07 4.41
C ILE A 96 6.51 -5.72 3.09
N GLY A 97 6.13 -6.97 2.86
CA GLY A 97 6.43 -7.67 1.59
C GLY A 97 5.78 -6.99 0.39
N LEU A 98 6.27 -7.26 -0.82
CA LEU A 98 5.77 -6.65 -2.04
C LEU A 98 4.29 -6.99 -2.27
N ASP A 99 3.94 -8.28 -2.27
CA ASP A 99 2.56 -8.75 -2.48
C ASP A 99 1.60 -8.21 -1.42
N ASP A 100 2.03 -8.22 -0.16
CA ASP A 100 1.25 -7.66 0.95
C ASP A 100 1.07 -6.15 0.82
N SER A 101 2.06 -5.43 0.31
CA SER A 101 1.97 -3.99 0.05
C SER A 101 0.95 -3.69 -1.06
N VAL A 102 1.00 -4.43 -2.17
CA VAL A 102 0.05 -4.31 -3.28
C VAL A 102 -1.37 -4.61 -2.81
N ALA A 103 -1.56 -5.75 -2.13
CA ALA A 103 -2.87 -6.14 -1.62
C ALA A 103 -3.41 -5.12 -0.59
N SER A 104 -2.58 -4.62 0.32
CA SER A 104 -2.99 -3.61 1.31
C SER A 104 -3.42 -2.30 0.64
N ILE A 105 -2.71 -1.85 -0.40
CA ILE A 105 -3.05 -0.62 -1.12
C ILE A 105 -4.36 -0.79 -1.90
N LYS A 106 -4.55 -1.91 -2.60
CA LYS A 106 -5.81 -2.23 -3.28
C LYS A 106 -6.96 -2.32 -2.27
N GLY A 107 -6.77 -3.01 -1.16
CA GLY A 107 -7.78 -3.14 -0.11
C GLY A 107 -8.17 -1.80 0.51
N LEU A 108 -7.21 -0.91 0.79
CA LEU A 108 -7.51 0.42 1.29
C LEU A 108 -8.23 1.28 0.24
N ALA A 109 -7.85 1.18 -1.02
CA ALA A 109 -8.54 1.84 -2.13
C ALA A 109 -9.99 1.35 -2.26
N ASN A 110 -10.24 0.05 -2.11
CA ASN A 110 -11.60 -0.52 -2.11
C ASN A 110 -12.42 -0.01 -0.92
N TRP A 111 -11.86 0.00 0.30
CA TRP A 111 -12.53 0.62 1.45
C TRP A 111 -12.85 2.08 1.22
N ALA A 112 -11.92 2.84 0.62
CA ALA A 112 -12.12 4.23 0.27
C ALA A 112 -13.23 4.42 -0.78
N ALA A 113 -13.30 3.54 -1.79
CA ALA A 113 -14.36 3.55 -2.80
C ALA A 113 -15.73 3.29 -2.19
N VAL A 114 -15.87 2.28 -1.34
CA VAL A 114 -17.12 1.99 -0.61
C VAL A 114 -17.52 3.16 0.29
N ALA A 115 -16.56 3.82 0.90
CA ALA A 115 -16.79 4.99 1.75
C ALA A 115 -17.08 6.29 0.97
N GLY A 116 -16.89 6.31 -0.35
CA GLY A 116 -17.02 7.52 -1.17
C GLY A 116 -15.88 8.52 -0.97
N ALA A 117 -14.71 8.07 -0.50
CA ALA A 117 -13.54 8.92 -0.30
C ALA A 117 -12.90 9.30 -1.65
N ASN A 118 -12.35 10.51 -1.75
CA ASN A 118 -11.64 10.92 -2.95
C ASN A 118 -10.19 10.38 -3.00
N SER A 119 -9.62 10.32 -4.20
CA SER A 119 -8.30 9.78 -4.47
C SER A 119 -7.19 10.47 -3.66
N GLU A 120 -7.18 11.78 -3.58
CA GLU A 120 -6.14 12.55 -2.86
C GLU A 120 -6.17 12.28 -1.35
N ALA A 121 -7.37 12.28 -0.73
CA ALA A 121 -7.51 11.96 0.68
C ALA A 121 -7.09 10.51 0.98
N THR A 122 -7.44 9.59 0.09
CA THR A 122 -7.04 8.18 0.18
C THR A 122 -5.52 8.01 0.09
N SER A 123 -4.86 8.67 -0.86
CA SER A 123 -3.40 8.63 -1.01
C SER A 123 -2.68 9.17 0.24
N ARG A 124 -3.18 10.24 0.84
CA ARG A 124 -2.63 10.76 2.12
C ARG A 124 -2.83 9.77 3.27
N ALA A 125 -4.01 9.15 3.35
CA ALA A 125 -4.28 8.12 4.36
C ALA A 125 -3.37 6.90 4.19
N MET A 126 -3.12 6.45 2.97
CA MET A 126 -2.14 5.38 2.65
C MET A 126 -0.74 5.73 3.18
N TYR A 127 -0.30 6.97 2.97
CA TYR A 127 0.98 7.43 3.48
C TYR A 127 1.07 7.36 5.01
N GLN A 128 0.09 7.91 5.71
CA GLN A 128 0.07 7.88 7.18
C GLN A 128 -0.01 6.44 7.70
N LEU A 129 -0.82 5.60 7.06
CA LEU A 129 -0.93 4.20 7.42
C LEU A 129 0.40 3.45 7.24
N SER A 130 1.16 3.73 6.17
CA SER A 130 2.47 3.11 5.99
C SER A 130 3.45 3.42 7.14
N GLN A 131 3.39 4.64 7.69
CA GLN A 131 4.20 5.03 8.84
C GLN A 131 3.74 4.32 10.12
N ALA A 132 2.43 4.22 10.36
CA ALA A 132 1.88 3.48 11.49
C ALA A 132 2.25 1.99 11.41
N MET A 133 2.18 1.40 10.23
CA MET A 133 2.57 0.01 10.02
C MET A 133 4.07 -0.22 10.22
N ALA A 134 4.93 0.73 9.86
CA ALA A 134 6.36 0.69 10.18
C ALA A 134 6.62 0.71 11.70
N ALA A 135 5.78 1.40 12.46
CA ALA A 135 5.84 1.42 13.92
C ALA A 135 5.25 0.15 14.58
N GLY A 136 4.63 -0.74 13.79
CA GLY A 136 4.08 -2.02 14.22
C GLY A 136 2.66 -1.98 14.78
N THR A 137 2.11 -0.80 15.05
CA THR A 137 0.74 -0.62 15.55
C THR A 137 0.11 0.66 15.03
N VAL A 138 -1.17 0.60 14.69
CA VAL A 138 -1.98 1.77 14.33
C VAL A 138 -2.59 2.35 15.59
N LYS A 139 -2.17 3.54 15.96
CA LYS A 139 -2.64 4.26 17.13
C LYS A 139 -3.75 5.25 16.77
N LEU A 140 -4.34 5.88 17.78
CA LEU A 140 -5.41 6.86 17.61
C LEU A 140 -5.05 7.96 16.61
N GLN A 141 -3.82 8.50 16.65
CA GLN A 141 -3.39 9.56 15.72
C GLN A 141 -3.39 9.09 14.26
N ASP A 142 -2.94 7.86 14.03
CA ASP A 142 -2.88 7.26 12.70
C ASP A 142 -4.30 6.98 12.18
N TRP A 143 -5.17 6.47 13.07
CA TRP A 143 -6.58 6.23 12.79
C TRP A 143 -7.33 7.50 12.40
N MET A 144 -7.02 8.63 13.01
CA MET A 144 -7.61 9.93 12.66
C MET A 144 -7.35 10.30 11.19
N SER A 145 -6.26 9.85 10.59
CA SER A 145 -6.00 10.08 9.16
C SER A 145 -6.98 9.33 8.26
N LEU A 146 -7.38 8.11 8.65
CA LEU A 146 -8.43 7.34 7.97
C LEU A 146 -9.81 7.97 8.17
N GLU A 147 -10.09 8.48 9.38
CA GLU A 147 -11.32 9.22 9.67
C GLU A 147 -11.42 10.50 8.83
N ASN A 148 -10.35 11.28 8.75
CA ASN A 148 -10.29 12.51 7.96
C ASN A 148 -10.43 12.26 6.45
N ALA A 149 -10.00 11.10 5.99
CA ALA A 149 -10.21 10.65 4.61
C ALA A 149 -11.62 10.08 4.36
N GLY A 150 -12.43 9.90 5.40
CA GLY A 150 -13.76 9.30 5.32
C GLY A 150 -13.75 7.76 5.20
N ILE A 151 -12.58 7.12 5.33
CA ILE A 151 -12.42 5.66 5.15
C ILE A 151 -12.81 4.88 6.41
N ALA A 152 -12.71 5.49 7.59
CA ALA A 152 -12.93 4.85 8.89
C ALA A 152 -14.42 4.57 9.18
N THR A 153 -15.11 3.93 8.24
CA THR A 153 -16.53 3.57 8.34
C THR A 153 -16.78 2.56 9.45
N LYS A 154 -18.03 2.46 9.90
CA LYS A 154 -18.43 1.43 10.88
C LYS A 154 -18.13 0.02 10.37
N GLN A 155 -18.38 -0.24 9.08
CA GLN A 155 -18.09 -1.52 8.43
C GLN A 155 -16.59 -1.85 8.49
N PHE A 156 -15.71 -0.89 8.20
CA PHE A 156 -14.28 -1.10 8.32
C PHE A 156 -13.83 -1.38 9.75
N GLN A 157 -14.37 -0.63 10.74
CA GLN A 157 -14.12 -0.90 12.16
C GLN A 157 -14.55 -2.31 12.57
N ASP A 158 -15.74 -2.74 12.14
CA ASP A 158 -16.27 -4.08 12.47
C ASP A 158 -15.38 -5.18 11.86
N GLN A 159 -14.89 -5.00 10.64
CA GLN A 159 -13.96 -5.93 10.00
C GLN A 159 -12.63 -6.01 10.77
N LEU A 160 -12.07 -4.88 11.18
CA LEU A 160 -10.86 -4.84 12.02
C LEU A 160 -11.06 -5.57 13.35
N ILE A 161 -12.22 -5.38 14.00
CA ILE A 161 -12.57 -6.09 15.24
C ILE A 161 -12.66 -7.59 15.00
N GLN A 162 -13.28 -8.01 13.90
CA GLN A 162 -13.39 -9.44 13.55
C GLN A 162 -12.00 -10.06 13.31
N THR A 163 -11.17 -9.42 12.51
CA THR A 163 -9.79 -9.88 12.27
C THR A 163 -9.01 -9.95 13.59
N ALA A 164 -9.11 -8.93 14.45
CA ALA A 164 -8.43 -8.93 15.74
C ALA A 164 -8.88 -10.08 16.66
N LYS A 165 -10.17 -10.44 16.64
CA LYS A 165 -10.70 -11.60 17.38
C LYS A 165 -10.12 -12.92 16.87
N ILE A 166 -9.95 -13.07 15.55
CA ILE A 166 -9.28 -14.24 14.95
C ILE A 166 -7.84 -14.34 15.48
N HIS A 167 -7.17 -13.22 15.68
CA HIS A 167 -5.83 -13.13 16.31
C HIS A 167 -5.86 -13.21 17.85
N GLY A 168 -6.97 -13.62 18.45
CA GLY A 168 -7.09 -13.84 19.89
C GLY A 168 -7.14 -12.56 20.74
N LYS A 169 -7.50 -11.41 20.16
CA LYS A 169 -7.64 -10.15 20.90
C LYS A 169 -9.03 -9.98 21.47
N SER A 170 -9.14 -9.63 22.76
CA SER A 170 -10.42 -9.33 23.44
C SER A 170 -10.85 -7.88 23.20
N VAL A 171 -11.02 -7.49 21.93
CA VAL A 171 -11.27 -6.09 21.53
C VAL A 171 -12.57 -5.55 22.09
N ASP A 172 -13.63 -6.36 22.18
CA ASP A 172 -14.92 -5.92 22.74
C ASP A 172 -14.78 -5.49 24.20
N GLU A 173 -13.96 -6.22 24.99
CA GLU A 173 -13.68 -5.86 26.39
C GLU A 173 -12.89 -4.57 26.48
N MET A 174 -11.91 -4.36 25.57
CA MET A 174 -11.14 -3.12 25.49
C MET A 174 -12.03 -1.94 25.13
N ILE A 175 -12.91 -2.09 24.13
CA ILE A 175 -13.87 -1.04 23.74
C ILE A 175 -14.84 -0.73 24.89
N ALA A 176 -15.35 -1.75 25.56
CA ALA A 176 -16.24 -1.57 26.71
C ALA A 176 -15.55 -0.85 27.87
N LYS A 177 -14.30 -1.21 28.16
CA LYS A 177 -13.47 -0.58 29.21
C LYS A 177 -13.17 0.88 28.88
N ASP A 178 -12.76 1.17 27.65
CA ASP A 178 -12.26 2.48 27.24
C ASP A 178 -13.38 3.40 26.70
N GLY A 179 -14.57 2.86 26.49
CA GLY A 179 -15.77 3.60 26.09
C GLY A 179 -15.93 3.82 24.58
N SER A 180 -14.92 3.54 23.75
CA SER A 180 -15.03 3.62 22.29
C SER A 180 -13.93 2.86 21.56
N PHE A 181 -14.18 2.53 20.27
CA PHE A 181 -13.17 1.98 19.37
C PHE A 181 -11.92 2.86 19.32
N ARG A 182 -12.07 4.18 19.20
CA ARG A 182 -10.93 5.13 19.12
C ARG A 182 -10.03 5.05 20.35
N LEU A 183 -10.63 5.03 21.55
CA LEU A 183 -9.87 5.00 22.78
C LEU A 183 -9.21 3.64 23.01
N SER A 184 -9.85 2.55 22.58
CA SER A 184 -9.27 1.21 22.69
C SER A 184 -7.99 1.00 21.87
N LEU A 185 -7.74 1.84 20.85
CA LEU A 185 -6.50 1.80 20.06
C LEU A 185 -5.25 2.10 20.91
N GLN A 186 -5.41 2.75 22.07
CA GLN A 186 -4.33 2.99 23.02
C GLN A 186 -3.79 1.70 23.64
N GLU A 187 -4.59 0.65 23.69
CA GLU A 187 -4.19 -0.68 24.15
C GLU A 187 -3.25 -1.40 23.14
N GLY A 188 -3.06 -0.83 21.95
CA GLY A 188 -2.12 -1.34 20.94
C GLY A 188 -2.56 -2.66 20.27
N TRP A 189 -3.83 -2.99 20.30
CA TRP A 189 -4.35 -4.23 19.71
C TRP A 189 -4.36 -4.20 18.18
N LEU A 190 -4.50 -3.01 17.57
CA LEU A 190 -4.50 -2.86 16.11
C LEU A 190 -3.07 -2.89 15.58
N THR A 191 -2.54 -4.09 15.47
CA THR A 191 -1.18 -4.34 14.98
C THR A 191 -1.09 -4.21 13.46
N GLN A 192 0.15 -4.08 12.96
CA GLN A 192 0.44 -4.15 11.51
C GLN A 192 -0.21 -5.37 10.86
N GLU A 193 -0.10 -6.54 11.49
CA GLU A 193 -0.62 -7.81 10.97
C GLU A 193 -2.15 -7.80 10.85
N ILE A 194 -2.86 -7.36 11.90
CA ILE A 194 -4.33 -7.25 11.88
C ILE A 194 -4.80 -6.27 10.81
N MET A 195 -4.17 -5.10 10.71
CA MET A 195 -4.51 -4.11 9.69
C MET A 195 -4.27 -4.68 8.29
N MET A 196 -3.11 -5.26 8.04
CA MET A 196 -2.73 -5.82 6.75
C MET A 196 -3.68 -6.95 6.32
N GLU A 197 -4.01 -7.88 7.22
CA GLU A 197 -4.93 -8.97 6.92
C GLU A 197 -6.34 -8.45 6.61
N THR A 198 -6.83 -7.47 7.37
CA THR A 198 -8.13 -6.83 7.08
C THR A 198 -8.15 -6.16 5.71
N LEU A 199 -7.07 -5.48 5.33
CA LEU A 199 -6.97 -4.85 4.00
C LEU A 199 -6.89 -5.89 2.87
N LYS A 200 -6.17 -6.99 3.08
CA LYS A 200 -6.06 -8.09 2.11
C LYS A 200 -7.41 -8.77 1.85
N GLN A 201 -8.23 -8.95 2.87
CA GLN A 201 -9.59 -9.49 2.71
C GLN A 201 -10.41 -8.63 1.75
N MET A 202 -10.36 -7.31 1.91
CA MET A 202 -11.08 -6.38 1.01
C MET A 202 -10.49 -6.34 -0.40
N ALA A 203 -9.19 -6.59 -0.57
CA ALA A 203 -8.55 -6.67 -1.88
C ALA A 203 -9.03 -7.89 -2.70
N GLY A 204 -9.40 -9.00 -2.02
CA GLY A 204 -9.92 -10.22 -2.65
C GLY A 204 -11.40 -10.15 -3.00
N GLU A 205 -12.23 -9.54 -2.16
CA GLU A 205 -13.69 -9.52 -2.32
C GLU A 205 -14.17 -8.78 -3.59
N TYR A 206 -13.41 -7.79 -4.09
CA TYR A 206 -13.77 -7.05 -5.31
C TYR A 206 -13.19 -7.63 -6.60
N SER A 207 -12.33 -8.64 -6.54
CA SER A 207 -11.76 -9.27 -7.73
C SER A 207 -12.68 -10.35 -8.35
N ASP A 208 -13.65 -10.85 -7.58
CA ASP A 208 -14.51 -11.97 -7.99
C ASP A 208 -15.92 -11.54 -8.46
N GLU A 209 -16.29 -10.25 -8.38
CA GLU A 209 -17.60 -9.73 -8.77
C GLU A 209 -17.59 -8.91 -10.08
N GLN A 210 -16.53 -8.91 -10.86
CA GLN A 210 -16.43 -8.36 -12.20
C GLN A 210 -16.01 -9.45 -13.18
#